data_3ac12b0c52dac5dceeb1a0a4161bb6e5
#
_entry.id   3ac12b0c52dac5dceeb1a0a4161bb6e5
#
_cell.length_a   1.000
_cell.length_b   1.000
_cell.length_c   1.000
_cell.angle_alpha   90.00
_cell.angle_beta   90.00
_cell.angle_gamma   90.00
#
_symmetry.space_group_name_H-M   'P 1'
#
loop_
_entity.id
_entity.type
_entity.pdbx_description
1 polymer ?
#
loop_
_entity_poly.entity_id
_entity_poly.type
_entity_poly.pdbx_seq_one_letter_code
_entity_poly.pdbx_strand_id
1 'polypeptide(L)'
;MKINIINTSKFIKLSDCVFSAAVEVSEYKNLYAKNSTIILEKKIDDTSFVFFINNNLNIKDGDIIYSHTEAVESLFKLLKNCNLKNLILISGQSDISVNKKLYQKKPKCIKYWFGNNINYEVNKLIPIPLGINNDYISTNPNEQDFIDFKFKNFDEKNNNTYSNFNINTRPFHRLNAYNFSIKNASTVSRFTKLNKSDFLSELNNYKFVIAPFGNGLDTHRVWEAIYSNSIPIV
;
A
#
# COMPACT_ATOMS: atom_id res chain seq x y z
N MET A 1 2.87 -15.30 -19.56
CA MET A 1 3.21 -15.34 -18.12
C MET A 1 2.15 -14.53 -17.38
N LYS A 2 1.44 -15.11 -16.39
CA LYS A 2 0.43 -14.36 -15.63
C LYS A 2 1.18 -13.43 -14.69
N ILE A 3 1.09 -12.12 -14.87
CA ILE A 3 1.72 -11.14 -13.98
C ILE A 3 0.97 -11.20 -12.64
N ASN A 4 1.69 -11.48 -11.57
CA ASN A 4 1.11 -11.48 -10.23
C ASN A 4 1.27 -10.09 -9.62
N ILE A 5 0.24 -9.28 -9.74
CA ILE A 5 0.23 -7.90 -9.25
C ILE A 5 0.05 -7.90 -7.73
N ILE A 6 0.87 -7.14 -7.03
CA ILE A 6 0.83 -7.03 -5.57
C ILE A 6 -0.06 -5.85 -5.16
N ASN A 7 -0.91 -6.11 -4.18
CA ASN A 7 -1.65 -5.11 -3.43
C ASN A 7 -1.83 -5.56 -1.97
N THR A 8 -2.22 -4.65 -1.10
CA THR A 8 -2.35 -4.96 0.34
C THR A 8 -3.49 -5.92 0.66
N SER A 9 -4.55 -5.98 -0.15
CA SER A 9 -5.66 -6.92 0.04
C SER A 9 -5.18 -8.38 -0.07
N LYS A 10 -4.15 -8.66 -0.87
CA LYS A 10 -3.55 -10.00 -0.96
C LYS A 10 -2.84 -10.42 0.33
N PHE A 11 -2.19 -9.48 1.01
CA PHE A 11 -1.57 -9.76 2.30
C PHE A 11 -2.61 -10.03 3.39
N ILE A 12 -3.76 -9.34 3.35
CA ILE A 12 -4.89 -9.63 4.24
C ILE A 12 -5.38 -11.06 4.03
N LYS A 13 -5.57 -11.47 2.77
CA LYS A 13 -6.06 -12.82 2.40
C LYS A 13 -5.06 -13.94 2.71
N LEU A 14 -3.77 -13.64 2.79
CA LEU A 14 -2.72 -14.60 3.15
C LEU A 14 -2.62 -14.85 4.66
N SER A 15 -3.28 -14.04 5.48
CA SER A 15 -3.18 -14.12 6.93
C SER A 15 -4.22 -15.07 7.51
N ASP A 16 -3.82 -15.82 8.55
CA ASP A 16 -4.71 -16.72 9.28
C ASP A 16 -5.74 -15.94 10.10
N CYS A 17 -5.36 -14.74 10.53
CA CYS A 17 -6.20 -13.86 11.33
C CYS A 17 -5.99 -12.38 10.95
N VAL A 18 -7.09 -11.63 10.87
CA VAL A 18 -7.06 -10.17 10.65
C VAL A 18 -7.44 -9.46 11.94
N PHE A 19 -6.48 -8.76 12.54
CA PHE A 19 -6.74 -7.92 13.71
C PHE A 19 -7.39 -6.61 13.32
N SER A 20 -6.89 -5.98 12.27
CA SER A 20 -7.37 -4.68 11.81
C SER A 20 -7.05 -4.50 10.34
N ALA A 21 -8.00 -3.96 9.59
CA ALA A 21 -7.83 -3.63 8.17
C ALA A 21 -8.80 -2.52 7.75
N ALA A 22 -8.52 -1.90 6.60
CA ALA A 22 -9.47 -1.11 5.84
C ALA A 22 -9.97 -1.97 4.66
N VAL A 23 -11.28 -2.16 4.56
CA VAL A 23 -11.92 -2.99 3.54
C VAL A 23 -13.22 -2.33 3.06
N GLU A 24 -13.78 -2.79 1.94
CA GLU A 24 -15.12 -2.37 1.53
C GLU A 24 -16.18 -2.74 2.58
N VAL A 25 -17.22 -1.92 2.67
CA VAL A 25 -18.34 -2.16 3.60
C VAL A 25 -18.99 -3.52 3.38
N SER A 26 -19.11 -3.96 2.13
CA SER A 26 -19.64 -5.28 1.77
C SER A 26 -18.77 -6.42 2.30
N GLU A 27 -17.46 -6.33 2.12
CA GLU A 27 -16.49 -7.31 2.63
C GLU A 27 -16.51 -7.33 4.17
N TYR A 28 -16.51 -6.15 4.80
CA TYR A 28 -16.62 -6.04 6.25
C TYR A 28 -17.86 -6.77 6.80
N LYS A 29 -19.04 -6.49 6.23
CA LYS A 29 -20.30 -7.11 6.67
C LYS A 29 -20.29 -8.63 6.56
N ASN A 30 -19.68 -9.14 5.50
CA ASN A 30 -19.64 -10.58 5.24
C ASN A 30 -18.64 -11.33 6.12
N LEU A 31 -17.47 -10.75 6.41
CA LEU A 31 -16.34 -11.48 6.99
C LEU A 31 -16.01 -11.06 8.43
N TYR A 32 -16.23 -9.80 8.80
CA TYR A 32 -15.66 -9.26 10.04
C TYR A 32 -16.67 -8.70 11.04
N ALA A 33 -17.86 -8.29 10.60
CA ALA A 33 -18.82 -7.55 11.44
C ALA A 33 -19.20 -8.23 12.76
N LYS A 34 -19.21 -9.58 12.80
CA LYS A 34 -19.65 -10.34 13.98
C LYS A 34 -18.79 -10.12 15.22
N ASN A 35 -17.48 -9.92 15.03
CA ASN A 35 -16.49 -9.92 16.12
C ASN A 35 -15.63 -8.66 16.14
N SER A 36 -16.03 -7.60 15.45
CA SER A 36 -15.22 -6.40 15.33
C SER A 36 -15.99 -5.12 15.58
N THR A 37 -15.24 -4.04 15.80
CA THR A 37 -15.77 -2.69 15.96
C THR A 37 -15.26 -1.82 14.82
N ILE A 38 -16.16 -1.08 14.18
CA ILE A 38 -15.81 -0.06 13.20
C ILE A 38 -15.19 1.12 13.96
N ILE A 39 -13.99 1.51 13.53
CA ILE A 39 -13.27 2.70 14.03
C ILE A 39 -13.59 3.92 13.15
N LEU A 40 -13.68 3.69 11.85
CA LEU A 40 -13.94 4.75 10.89
C LEU A 40 -14.70 4.15 9.70
N GLU A 41 -15.73 4.86 9.25
CA GLU A 41 -16.39 4.63 7.97
C GLU A 41 -16.20 5.85 7.09
N LYS A 42 -15.81 5.64 5.85
CA LYS A 42 -15.65 6.70 4.85
C LYS A 42 -16.27 6.31 3.54
N LYS A 43 -16.78 7.32 2.85
CA LYS A 43 -17.15 7.24 1.44
C LYS A 43 -16.15 8.03 0.61
N ILE A 44 -15.57 7.40 -0.40
CA ILE A 44 -14.72 8.03 -1.40
C ILE A 44 -15.38 7.77 -2.76
N ASP A 45 -15.89 8.84 -3.38
CA ASP A 45 -16.70 8.77 -4.59
C ASP A 45 -17.86 7.76 -4.40
N ASP A 46 -17.95 6.71 -5.21
CA ASP A 46 -19.03 5.71 -5.13
C ASP A 46 -18.71 4.51 -4.23
N THR A 47 -17.50 4.48 -3.63
CA THR A 47 -17.07 3.37 -2.78
C THR A 47 -17.11 3.75 -1.31
N SER A 48 -17.74 2.91 -0.50
CA SER A 48 -17.71 3.03 0.97
C SER A 48 -16.79 1.97 1.56
N PHE A 49 -15.92 2.39 2.45
CA PHE A 49 -15.01 1.49 3.16
C PHE A 49 -15.02 1.75 4.67
N VAL A 50 -14.65 0.73 5.41
CA VAL A 50 -14.53 0.80 6.86
C VAL A 50 -13.13 0.42 7.30
N PHE A 51 -12.64 1.12 8.32
CA PHE A 51 -11.51 0.72 9.14
C PHE A 51 -12.06 0.09 10.41
N PHE A 52 -11.66 -1.15 10.71
CA PHE A 52 -12.16 -1.90 11.86
C PHE A 52 -11.04 -2.48 12.71
N ILE A 53 -11.37 -2.84 13.95
CA ILE A 53 -10.55 -3.66 14.86
C ILE A 53 -11.36 -4.88 15.27
N ASN A 54 -10.76 -6.07 15.15
CA ASN A 54 -11.32 -7.31 15.62
C ASN A 54 -11.10 -7.44 17.12
N ASN A 55 -12.17 -7.59 17.88
CA ASN A 55 -12.14 -7.67 19.34
C ASN A 55 -11.94 -9.10 19.85
N ASN A 56 -12.09 -10.10 18.99
CA ASN A 56 -11.99 -11.51 19.35
C ASN A 56 -11.06 -12.25 18.39
N LEU A 57 -9.77 -12.26 18.74
CA LEU A 57 -8.75 -12.97 17.98
C LEU A 57 -8.68 -14.43 18.44
N ASN A 58 -9.03 -15.35 17.55
CA ASN A 58 -8.76 -16.77 17.74
C ASN A 58 -7.44 -17.10 17.01
N ILE A 59 -6.33 -17.06 17.75
CA ILE A 59 -4.97 -17.26 17.23
C ILE A 59 -4.25 -18.38 17.97
N LYS A 60 -3.37 -19.07 17.28
CA LYS A 60 -2.53 -20.17 17.77
C LYS A 60 -1.06 -19.96 17.41
N ASP A 61 -0.20 -20.79 17.95
CA ASP A 61 1.24 -20.74 17.65
C ASP A 61 1.51 -20.83 16.15
N GLY A 62 2.36 -19.93 15.67
CA GLY A 62 2.78 -19.88 14.27
C GLY A 62 1.86 -19.12 13.32
N ASP A 63 0.69 -18.68 13.76
CA ASP A 63 -0.27 -17.97 12.90
C ASP A 63 0.30 -16.67 12.34
N ILE A 64 -0.17 -16.34 11.14
CA ILE A 64 0.06 -15.06 10.45
C ILE A 64 -1.09 -14.11 10.80
N ILE A 65 -0.75 -12.97 11.40
CA ILE A 65 -1.71 -11.93 11.77
C ILE A 65 -1.51 -10.73 10.85
N TYR A 66 -2.59 -10.27 10.22
CA TYR A 66 -2.58 -8.97 9.54
C TYR A 66 -3.10 -7.87 10.45
N SER A 67 -2.45 -6.70 10.41
CA SER A 67 -2.91 -5.49 11.09
C SER A 67 -2.67 -4.24 10.25
N HIS A 68 -3.67 -3.36 10.17
CA HIS A 68 -3.43 -1.98 9.76
C HIS A 68 -2.34 -1.37 10.65
N THR A 69 -1.35 -0.67 10.07
CA THR A 69 -0.18 -0.23 10.86
C THR A 69 -0.56 0.71 12.02
N GLU A 70 -1.61 1.50 11.89
CA GLU A 70 -2.12 2.36 12.96
C GLU A 70 -2.62 1.57 14.18
N ALA A 71 -3.09 0.35 13.99
CA ALA A 71 -3.61 -0.50 15.06
C ALA A 71 -2.55 -1.42 15.70
N VAL A 72 -1.32 -1.45 15.16
CA VAL A 72 -0.26 -2.37 15.62
C VAL A 72 0.06 -2.21 17.11
N GLU A 73 0.08 -0.99 17.65
CA GLU A 73 0.31 -0.79 19.09
C GLU A 73 -0.81 -1.39 19.96
N SER A 74 -2.05 -1.36 19.48
CA SER A 74 -3.19 -2.00 20.15
C SER A 74 -3.07 -3.52 20.13
N LEU A 75 -2.65 -4.08 18.98
CA LEU A 75 -2.33 -5.51 18.88
C LEU A 75 -1.20 -5.90 19.85
N PHE A 76 -0.14 -5.10 19.95
CA PHE A 76 0.97 -5.36 20.87
C PHE A 76 0.54 -5.37 22.34
N LYS A 77 -0.36 -4.47 22.73
CA LYS A 77 -0.94 -4.47 24.07
C LYS A 77 -1.74 -5.76 24.36
N LEU A 78 -2.53 -6.21 23.36
CA LEU A 78 -3.29 -7.45 23.46
C LEU A 78 -2.37 -8.67 23.62
N LEU A 79 -1.28 -8.73 22.84
CA LEU A 79 -0.35 -9.86 22.82
C LEU A 79 0.72 -9.82 23.91
N LYS A 80 0.78 -8.78 24.73
CA LYS A 80 1.88 -8.56 25.70
C LYS A 80 2.09 -9.71 26.66
N ASN A 81 1.01 -10.33 27.13
CA ASN A 81 1.02 -11.39 28.13
C ASN A 81 0.53 -12.75 27.57
N CYS A 82 0.47 -12.89 26.25
CA CYS A 82 0.07 -14.16 25.67
C CYS A 82 1.21 -15.19 25.74
N ASN A 83 0.85 -16.47 25.91
CA ASN A 83 1.82 -17.58 25.93
C ASN A 83 2.12 -18.14 24.53
N LEU A 84 1.61 -17.49 23.49
CA LEU A 84 1.82 -17.90 22.09
C LEU A 84 3.26 -17.70 21.65
N LYS A 85 3.66 -18.46 20.63
CA LYS A 85 5.02 -18.44 20.09
C LYS A 85 5.00 -18.40 18.57
N ASN A 86 6.08 -17.86 18.01
CA ASN A 86 6.38 -17.88 16.57
C ASN A 86 5.31 -17.20 15.70
N LEU A 87 4.52 -16.28 16.24
CA LEU A 87 3.58 -15.49 15.44
C LEU A 87 4.32 -14.68 14.37
N ILE A 88 3.67 -14.50 13.23
CA ILE A 88 4.13 -13.64 12.14
C ILE A 88 3.16 -12.47 12.05
N LEU A 89 3.69 -11.25 12.05
CA LEU A 89 2.90 -10.05 11.81
C LEU A 89 3.12 -9.55 10.40
N ILE A 90 2.04 -9.26 9.68
CA ILE A 90 2.04 -8.45 8.46
C ILE A 90 1.32 -7.15 8.77
N SER A 91 1.93 -6.00 8.46
CA SER A 91 1.28 -4.71 8.64
C SER A 91 1.34 -3.86 7.38
N GLY A 92 0.26 -3.09 7.13
CA GLY A 92 0.15 -2.26 5.92
C GLY A 92 -1.01 -1.28 5.95
N GLN A 93 -1.43 -0.84 4.78
CA GLN A 93 -2.54 0.10 4.52
C GLN A 93 -2.40 1.47 5.23
N SER A 94 -1.19 1.86 5.62
CA SER A 94 -0.96 3.11 6.37
C SER A 94 0.32 3.78 5.90
N ASP A 95 0.33 5.10 6.01
CA ASP A 95 1.51 5.94 5.75
C ASP A 95 2.48 5.98 6.95
N ILE A 96 2.10 5.39 8.08
CA ILE A 96 2.93 5.37 9.30
C ILE A 96 4.16 4.49 9.07
N SER A 97 5.33 5.06 9.35
CA SER A 97 6.59 4.33 9.26
C SER A 97 6.78 3.38 10.45
N VAL A 98 7.16 2.14 10.15
CA VAL A 98 7.63 1.18 11.15
C VAL A 98 9.09 1.53 11.49
N ASN A 99 9.27 2.31 12.53
CA ASN A 99 10.56 2.80 13.01
C ASN A 99 11.07 2.01 14.21
N LYS A 100 12.29 2.34 14.68
CA LYS A 100 12.91 1.70 15.85
C LYS A 100 12.02 1.76 17.10
N LYS A 101 11.39 2.90 17.38
CA LYS A 101 10.53 3.10 18.56
C LYS A 101 9.31 2.18 18.54
N LEU A 102 8.66 2.04 17.38
CA LEU A 102 7.52 1.15 17.22
C LEU A 102 7.97 -0.32 17.31
N TYR A 103 9.08 -0.69 16.63
CA TYR A 103 9.61 -2.04 16.66
C TYR A 103 10.00 -2.51 18.08
N GLN A 104 10.56 -1.65 18.90
CA GLN A 104 10.95 -1.96 20.28
C GLN A 104 9.76 -2.35 21.19
N LYS A 105 8.54 -1.97 20.82
CA LYS A 105 7.31 -2.34 21.54
C LYS A 105 6.80 -3.74 21.17
N LYS A 106 7.39 -4.38 20.15
CA LYS A 106 6.97 -5.67 19.61
C LYS A 106 7.04 -6.77 20.68
N PRO A 107 5.95 -7.51 20.96
CA PRO A 107 5.96 -8.63 21.90
C PRO A 107 6.88 -9.76 21.44
N LYS A 108 7.43 -10.52 22.39
CA LYS A 108 8.35 -11.64 22.10
C LYS A 108 7.69 -12.77 21.31
N CYS A 109 6.39 -12.97 21.43
CA CYS A 109 5.62 -13.96 20.69
C CYS A 109 5.63 -13.74 19.17
N ILE A 110 5.82 -12.49 18.69
CA ILE A 110 5.97 -12.17 17.27
C ILE A 110 7.42 -12.43 16.84
N LYS A 111 7.63 -13.47 16.03
CA LYS A 111 8.95 -13.91 15.56
C LYS A 111 9.44 -13.03 14.40
N TYR A 112 8.59 -12.79 13.40
CA TYR A 112 8.87 -11.96 12.23
C TYR A 112 7.80 -10.91 12.05
N TRP A 113 8.19 -9.75 11.57
CA TRP A 113 7.29 -8.69 11.18
C TRP A 113 7.59 -8.25 9.75
N PHE A 114 6.60 -8.39 8.87
CA PHE A 114 6.60 -7.91 7.49
C PHE A 114 5.78 -6.63 7.43
N GLY A 115 6.27 -5.58 6.79
CA GLY A 115 5.51 -4.32 6.74
C GLY A 115 5.87 -3.41 5.60
N ASN A 116 4.93 -2.53 5.26
CA ASN A 116 5.20 -1.39 4.40
C ASN A 116 5.87 -0.26 5.19
N ASN A 117 6.48 0.69 4.50
CA ASN A 117 7.03 1.91 5.09
C ASN A 117 8.01 1.66 6.25
N ILE A 118 8.84 0.62 6.16
CA ILE A 118 9.85 0.32 7.16
C ILE A 118 10.97 1.35 7.09
N ASN A 119 11.29 1.95 8.25
CA ASN A 119 12.38 2.91 8.45
C ASN A 119 13.27 2.49 9.62
N TYR A 120 13.58 1.20 9.70
CA TYR A 120 14.49 0.63 10.70
C TYR A 120 15.00 -0.73 10.22
N GLU A 121 16.32 -0.91 10.19
CA GLU A 121 16.94 -2.13 9.71
C GLU A 121 17.26 -3.08 10.87
N VAL A 122 16.68 -4.28 10.84
CA VAL A 122 16.93 -5.39 11.77
C VAL A 122 16.42 -6.72 11.17
N ASN A 123 17.13 -7.82 11.40
CA ASN A 123 16.90 -9.11 10.75
C ASN A 123 15.48 -9.69 10.79
N LYS A 124 14.63 -9.26 11.72
CA LYS A 124 13.27 -9.81 11.90
C LYS A 124 12.17 -8.83 11.51
N LEU A 125 12.54 -7.71 10.92
CA LEU A 125 11.65 -6.71 10.36
C LEU A 125 11.93 -6.62 8.85
N ILE A 126 10.99 -7.09 8.05
CA ILE A 126 11.20 -7.35 6.63
C ILE A 126 10.29 -6.42 5.81
N PRO A 127 10.85 -5.58 4.95
CA PRO A 127 10.04 -4.73 4.09
C PRO A 127 9.28 -5.57 3.06
N ILE A 128 8.01 -5.22 2.87
CA ILE A 128 7.18 -5.74 1.80
C ILE A 128 6.63 -4.57 0.96
N PRO A 129 6.37 -4.81 -0.32
CA PRO A 129 5.86 -3.79 -1.22
C PRO A 129 4.46 -3.30 -0.81
N LEU A 130 4.20 -2.00 -1.05
CA LEU A 130 2.84 -1.46 -0.98
C LEU A 130 1.99 -2.01 -2.13
N GLY A 131 2.60 -2.14 -3.30
CA GLY A 131 1.90 -2.55 -4.50
C GLY A 131 1.03 -1.45 -5.11
N ILE A 132 0.13 -1.85 -6.00
CA ILE A 132 -0.84 -0.94 -6.60
C ILE A 132 -1.95 -0.61 -5.59
N ASN A 133 -2.86 0.27 -6.04
CA ASN A 133 -3.98 0.76 -5.24
C ASN A 133 -4.75 -0.36 -4.51
N ASN A 134 -5.30 -0.01 -3.35
CA ASN A 134 -6.18 -0.90 -2.60
C ASN A 134 -7.54 -1.07 -3.31
N ASP A 135 -8.11 -2.27 -3.24
CA ASP A 135 -9.34 -2.63 -3.97
C ASP A 135 -10.54 -1.75 -3.60
N TYR A 136 -10.58 -1.21 -2.38
CA TYR A 136 -11.64 -0.33 -1.90
C TYR A 136 -11.56 1.13 -2.40
N ILE A 137 -10.60 1.47 -3.26
CA ILE A 137 -10.52 2.81 -3.88
C ILE A 137 -10.86 2.69 -5.37
N SER A 138 -12.10 2.99 -5.73
CA SER A 138 -12.63 2.80 -7.08
C SER A 138 -12.07 3.77 -8.13
N THR A 139 -11.56 4.93 -7.71
CA THR A 139 -11.13 6.00 -8.63
C THR A 139 -9.74 5.80 -9.23
N ASN A 140 -8.92 4.93 -8.65
CA ASN A 140 -7.60 4.60 -9.16
C ASN A 140 -7.62 3.24 -9.86
N PRO A 141 -6.72 2.97 -10.81
CA PRO A 141 -6.61 1.65 -11.41
C PRO A 141 -6.35 0.57 -10.37
N ASN A 142 -7.09 -0.52 -10.45
CA ASN A 142 -6.95 -1.70 -9.61
C ASN A 142 -6.20 -2.83 -10.34
N GLU A 143 -6.09 -4.00 -9.73
CA GLU A 143 -5.41 -5.16 -10.32
C GLU A 143 -6.00 -5.55 -11.68
N GLN A 144 -7.32 -5.58 -11.81
CA GLN A 144 -7.98 -5.98 -13.05
C GLN A 144 -7.71 -4.98 -14.17
N ASP A 145 -7.71 -3.67 -13.88
CA ASP A 145 -7.39 -2.64 -14.85
C ASP A 145 -5.97 -2.82 -15.43
N PHE A 146 -4.98 -3.22 -14.59
CA PHE A 146 -3.61 -3.50 -15.04
C PHE A 146 -3.50 -4.83 -15.81
N ILE A 147 -4.29 -5.84 -15.49
CA ILE A 147 -4.31 -7.13 -16.20
C ILE A 147 -4.92 -6.97 -17.59
N ASP A 148 -5.98 -6.20 -17.70
CA ASP A 148 -6.74 -6.03 -18.94
C ASP A 148 -6.07 -5.03 -19.90
N PHE A 149 -5.25 -4.12 -19.37
CA PHE A 149 -4.57 -3.13 -20.20
C PHE A 149 -3.33 -3.72 -20.87
N LYS A 150 -3.26 -3.58 -22.20
CA LYS A 150 -2.12 -4.05 -22.98
C LYS A 150 -1.00 -3.02 -23.00
N PHE A 151 -0.07 -3.14 -22.08
CA PHE A 151 1.10 -2.28 -22.05
C PHE A 151 2.10 -2.60 -23.16
N LYS A 152 2.70 -1.56 -23.72
CA LYS A 152 3.86 -1.64 -24.63
C LYS A 152 5.05 -2.27 -23.92
N ASN A 153 5.93 -2.93 -24.67
CA ASN A 153 7.24 -3.28 -24.16
C ASN A 153 8.04 -2.00 -23.88
N PHE A 154 9.03 -2.10 -23.00
CA PHE A 154 9.85 -0.97 -22.59
C PHE A 154 10.47 -0.23 -23.81
N ASP A 155 10.98 -0.99 -24.79
CA ASP A 155 11.66 -0.41 -25.97
C ASP A 155 10.72 0.36 -26.92
N GLU A 156 9.43 0.05 -26.89
CA GLU A 156 8.40 0.71 -27.70
C GLU A 156 7.92 2.05 -27.12
N LYS A 157 8.32 2.36 -25.89
CA LYS A 157 7.93 3.59 -25.19
C LYS A 157 8.85 4.76 -25.51
N ASN A 158 8.33 5.98 -25.33
CA ASN A 158 9.11 7.22 -25.46
C ASN A 158 10.22 7.31 -24.41
N ASN A 159 11.37 7.85 -24.79
CA ASN A 159 12.48 8.10 -23.87
C ASN A 159 12.24 9.26 -22.89
N ASN A 160 11.15 10.01 -23.05
CA ASN A 160 10.79 11.10 -22.15
C ASN A 160 10.35 10.57 -20.79
N THR A 161 10.42 11.45 -19.80
CA THR A 161 9.93 11.18 -18.44
C THR A 161 8.50 11.68 -18.31
N TYR A 162 7.66 10.90 -17.64
CA TYR A 162 6.30 11.28 -17.26
C TYR A 162 6.20 11.73 -15.82
N SER A 163 5.48 12.79 -15.55
CA SER A 163 5.26 13.33 -14.22
C SER A 163 3.79 13.68 -14.00
N ASN A 164 3.14 12.96 -13.10
CA ASN A 164 1.78 13.24 -12.64
C ASN A 164 1.59 12.78 -11.19
N PHE A 165 1.63 13.71 -10.25
CA PHE A 165 1.42 13.46 -8.83
C PHE A 165 0.80 14.69 -8.15
N ASN A 166 0.11 14.47 -7.04
CA ASN A 166 -0.44 15.56 -6.25
C ASN A 166 0.66 16.17 -5.37
N ILE A 167 1.02 17.43 -5.62
CA ILE A 167 2.05 18.18 -4.88
C ILE A 167 1.65 18.31 -3.40
N ASN A 168 0.36 18.50 -3.12
CA ASN A 168 -0.15 18.78 -1.78
C ASN A 168 -0.07 17.57 -0.82
N THR A 169 0.18 16.36 -1.32
CA THR A 169 0.31 15.18 -0.45
C THR A 169 1.50 15.30 0.51
N ARG A 170 2.62 15.86 0.05
CA ARG A 170 3.82 16.12 0.88
C ARG A 170 4.60 17.28 0.27
N PRO A 171 4.13 18.52 0.43
CA PRO A 171 4.61 19.67 -0.34
C PRO A 171 6.12 19.86 -0.27
N PHE A 172 6.71 19.77 0.93
CA PHE A 172 8.14 19.98 1.14
C PHE A 172 9.03 19.08 0.27
N HIS A 173 8.69 17.80 0.13
CA HIS A 173 9.45 16.86 -0.69
C HIS A 173 9.06 16.92 -2.17
N ARG A 174 7.76 17.01 -2.46
CA ARG A 174 7.25 16.96 -3.82
C ARG A 174 7.48 18.24 -4.62
N LEU A 175 7.73 19.37 -3.96
CA LEU A 175 8.05 20.63 -4.64
C LEU A 175 9.35 20.53 -5.48
N ASN A 176 10.37 19.82 -4.99
CA ASN A 176 11.59 19.61 -5.73
C ASN A 176 11.35 18.76 -6.99
N ALA A 177 10.60 17.67 -6.88
CA ALA A 177 10.22 16.83 -8.01
C ALA A 177 9.34 17.60 -9.01
N TYR A 178 8.42 18.43 -8.53
CA TYR A 178 7.60 19.31 -9.37
C TYR A 178 8.46 20.32 -10.13
N ASN A 179 9.33 21.05 -9.44
CA ASN A 179 10.21 22.03 -10.05
C ASN A 179 11.15 21.41 -11.10
N PHE A 180 11.67 20.21 -10.82
CA PHE A 180 12.43 19.44 -11.79
C PHE A 180 11.56 19.11 -13.02
N SER A 181 10.34 18.62 -12.80
CA SER A 181 9.43 18.20 -13.88
C SER A 181 9.09 19.34 -14.84
N ILE A 182 8.78 20.53 -14.32
CA ILE A 182 8.39 21.68 -15.16
C ILE A 182 9.57 22.36 -15.87
N LYS A 183 10.78 22.21 -15.34
CA LYS A 183 11.99 22.83 -15.93
C LYS A 183 12.71 21.92 -16.93
N ASN A 184 12.46 20.63 -16.91
CA ASN A 184 13.14 19.67 -17.76
C ASN A 184 12.36 19.44 -19.05
N ALA A 185 12.92 19.85 -20.19
CA ALA A 185 12.31 19.74 -21.52
C ALA A 185 11.98 18.28 -21.93
N SER A 186 12.69 17.29 -21.35
CA SER A 186 12.42 15.87 -21.58
C SER A 186 11.34 15.31 -20.65
N THR A 187 10.67 16.14 -19.83
CA THR A 187 9.60 15.70 -18.93
C THR A 187 8.25 16.19 -19.43
N VAL A 188 7.32 15.24 -19.62
CA VAL A 188 5.92 15.53 -19.88
C VAL A 188 5.16 15.59 -18.56
N SER A 189 4.76 16.80 -18.17
CA SER A 189 4.14 17.06 -16.88
C SER A 189 2.62 17.19 -17.00
N ARG A 190 1.88 16.40 -16.23
CA ARG A 190 0.42 16.40 -16.12
C ARG A 190 0.04 16.42 -14.65
N PHE A 191 -0.25 17.57 -14.09
CA PHE A 191 -0.62 17.68 -12.65
C PHE A 191 -2.14 17.76 -12.45
N THR A 192 -2.87 16.96 -13.23
CA THR A 192 -4.34 16.89 -13.17
C THR A 192 -4.79 15.49 -12.84
N LYS A 193 -5.94 15.37 -12.18
CA LYS A 193 -6.58 14.06 -11.97
C LYS A 193 -7.06 13.53 -13.32
N LEU A 194 -6.61 12.35 -13.69
CA LEU A 194 -7.03 11.61 -14.87
C LEU A 194 -8.02 10.51 -14.46
N ASN A 195 -8.90 10.11 -15.37
CA ASN A 195 -9.63 8.86 -15.22
C ASN A 195 -8.68 7.67 -15.40
N LYS A 196 -9.13 6.45 -15.06
CA LYS A 196 -8.29 5.25 -15.07
C LYS A 196 -7.69 4.95 -16.45
N SER A 197 -8.50 5.03 -17.50
CA SER A 197 -8.09 4.73 -18.88
C SER A 197 -7.02 5.70 -19.36
N ASP A 198 -7.24 7.00 -19.17
CA ASP A 198 -6.28 8.03 -19.57
C ASP A 198 -4.98 7.91 -18.79
N PHE A 199 -5.07 7.59 -17.49
CA PHE A 199 -3.90 7.39 -16.65
C PHE A 199 -3.05 6.19 -17.12
N LEU A 200 -3.67 5.04 -17.41
CA LEU A 200 -2.96 3.86 -17.93
C LEU A 200 -2.37 4.13 -19.31
N SER A 201 -3.09 4.88 -20.15
CA SER A 201 -2.62 5.29 -21.47
C SER A 201 -1.39 6.19 -21.37
N GLU A 202 -1.35 7.13 -20.43
CA GLU A 202 -0.18 7.97 -20.19
C GLU A 202 1.01 7.11 -19.69
N LEU A 203 0.83 6.25 -18.68
CA LEU A 203 1.88 5.33 -18.23
C LEU A 203 2.43 4.45 -19.34
N ASN A 204 1.56 4.06 -20.29
CA ASN A 204 1.94 3.23 -21.43
C ASN A 204 2.88 3.91 -22.42
N ASN A 205 2.96 5.23 -22.41
CA ASN A 205 3.71 5.99 -23.39
C ASN A 205 5.17 6.27 -22.99
N TYR A 206 5.54 6.23 -21.73
CA TYR A 206 6.82 6.73 -21.25
C TYR A 206 7.66 5.66 -20.56
N LYS A 207 8.97 5.64 -20.85
CA LYS A 207 9.94 4.74 -20.21
C LYS A 207 10.19 5.07 -18.74
N PHE A 208 10.12 6.35 -18.39
CA PHE A 208 10.46 6.83 -17.05
C PHE A 208 9.26 7.55 -16.42
N VAL A 209 9.02 7.30 -15.13
CA VAL A 209 7.90 7.89 -14.39
C VAL A 209 8.42 8.48 -13.09
N ILE A 210 8.22 9.77 -12.85
CA ILE A 210 8.57 10.40 -11.57
C ILE A 210 7.57 9.94 -10.51
N ALA A 211 8.10 9.28 -9.48
CA ALA A 211 7.36 8.65 -8.39
C ALA A 211 7.86 9.14 -7.03
N PRO A 212 7.68 10.41 -6.68
CA PRO A 212 8.21 10.98 -5.45
C PRO A 212 7.49 10.41 -4.23
N PHE A 213 8.17 10.37 -3.09
CA PHE A 213 7.59 9.97 -1.82
C PHE A 213 6.25 10.67 -1.56
N GLY A 214 5.32 9.91 -0.97
CA GLY A 214 4.06 10.40 -0.46
C GLY A 214 4.14 10.71 1.03
N ASN A 215 3.04 10.50 1.73
CA ASN A 215 3.05 10.49 3.20
C ASN A 215 3.88 9.31 3.72
N GLY A 216 3.81 8.15 3.04
CA GLY A 216 4.69 7.01 3.24
C GLY A 216 5.94 7.05 2.35
N LEU A 217 6.92 6.19 2.67
CA LEU A 217 8.15 6.02 1.90
C LEU A 217 7.90 5.28 0.58
N ASP A 218 7.11 4.21 0.63
CA ASP A 218 6.65 3.49 -0.54
C ASP A 218 5.33 4.10 -1.06
N THR A 219 5.19 4.21 -2.37
CA THR A 219 4.00 4.80 -3.00
C THR A 219 3.47 3.91 -4.13
N HIS A 220 2.16 3.92 -4.32
CA HIS A 220 1.52 3.18 -5.42
C HIS A 220 2.13 3.54 -6.78
N ARG A 221 2.57 4.81 -6.99
CA ARG A 221 3.17 5.27 -8.23
C ARG A 221 4.40 4.49 -8.65
N VAL A 222 5.22 4.03 -7.69
CA VAL A 222 6.40 3.16 -7.95
C VAL A 222 5.93 1.86 -8.60
N TRP A 223 4.93 1.21 -8.02
CA TRP A 223 4.40 -0.07 -8.48
C TRP A 223 3.60 0.06 -9.78
N GLU A 224 2.82 1.11 -9.92
CA GLU A 224 2.12 1.44 -11.16
C GLU A 224 3.10 1.60 -12.34
N ALA A 225 4.23 2.27 -12.13
CA ALA A 225 5.28 2.39 -13.13
C ALA A 225 5.89 1.02 -13.48
N ILE A 226 6.24 0.20 -12.48
CA ILE A 226 6.82 -1.13 -12.68
C ILE A 226 5.86 -2.02 -13.47
N TYR A 227 4.59 -2.10 -13.06
CA TYR A 227 3.60 -2.95 -13.73
C TYR A 227 3.19 -2.44 -15.12
N SER A 228 3.44 -1.18 -15.42
CA SER A 228 3.28 -0.63 -16.76
C SER A 228 4.53 -0.77 -17.64
N ASN A 229 5.54 -1.55 -17.27
CA ASN A 229 6.83 -1.68 -17.94
C ASN A 229 7.60 -0.34 -18.05
N SER A 230 7.54 0.48 -17.00
CA SER A 230 8.28 1.75 -16.91
C SER A 230 9.23 1.74 -15.70
N ILE A 231 10.26 2.56 -15.73
CA ILE A 231 11.22 2.72 -14.65
C ILE A 231 10.76 3.89 -13.76
N PRO A 232 10.46 3.64 -12.46
CA PRO A 232 10.18 4.73 -11.53
C PRO A 232 11.46 5.51 -11.18
N ILE A 233 11.34 6.83 -11.13
CA ILE A 233 12.36 7.76 -10.61
C ILE A 233 11.86 8.25 -9.25
N VAL A 234 12.55 7.86 -8.18
CA VAL A 234 12.20 8.14 -6.78
C VAL A 234 13.13 9.16 -6.14
#